data_da49431e46020e3436af2658a91a2c63
#
_entry.id   da49431e46020e3436af2658a91a2c63
#
_cell.length_a   1.000
_cell.length_b   1.000
_cell.length_c   1.000
_cell.angle_alpha   90.00
_cell.angle_beta   90.00
_cell.angle_gamma   90.00
#
_symmetry.space_group_name_H-M   'P 1'
#
loop_
_entity.id
_entity.type
_entity.pdbx_description
1 polymer ?
#
loop_
_entity_poly.entity_id
_entity_poly.type
_entity_poly.pdbx_seq_one_letter_code
_entity_poly.pdbx_strand_id
1 'polypeptide(L)'
;MARAEQIVTAFRDVAATKNLSDEEMTDLVKEGILAGLGRIHGTTVQAEIAIDDMTGEFDIVVLRRVVAEVEDPASEILLEEARWDDETFEVGDVMEVPVDFRDFGRNAVMAVKQRIVQIVRDNERDRIRDEFSDEVTELLSGEVQQTERGKLVVMLNRSRDAEAIIPWKEQNPRERFRQGDPIRAVLKKVEETPKGPRLILSRADALFVAALFKLEVPEIFQGIVEIREISREVGGRTKIAVYSRDESIDPVGACVGLKGSRVQAVVSELGGERIDIVPWHPDTDVFARRALAPARVSKVISDTERQVITAIVDEDQLSLAIGRNGQNVRLASQLIGWQIDLYGSREWVEKGADVSVLSVSTEDQYETSDFPLSELDLQRSTLGALSAAGYETFLQIIDLERRDFLGIEGLGEQGTDRILKLIEALTVVEGEAANGGGEGTQTEDSEEVQGNANAVVDEIGEQALGPEESDD
;
A
#
# COMPACT_ATOMS: atom_id res chain seq x y z
N MET A 1 7.57 -14.30 -52.42
CA MET A 1 6.51 -13.39 -51.93
C MET A 1 5.84 -13.89 -50.65
N ALA A 2 5.18 -15.03 -50.60
CA ALA A 2 4.40 -15.42 -49.40
C ALA A 2 5.13 -15.53 -48.04
N ARG A 3 6.44 -15.78 -48.00
CA ARG A 3 7.18 -15.92 -46.71
C ARG A 3 7.66 -14.59 -46.14
N ALA A 4 8.17 -13.68 -46.95
CA ALA A 4 8.59 -12.36 -46.50
C ALA A 4 7.37 -11.54 -46.05
N GLU A 5 6.27 -11.56 -46.80
CA GLU A 5 5.00 -10.92 -46.47
C GLU A 5 4.39 -11.49 -45.18
N GLN A 6 4.48 -12.81 -44.96
CA GLN A 6 4.01 -13.43 -43.70
C GLN A 6 4.80 -12.99 -42.48
N ILE A 7 6.11 -12.78 -42.64
CA ILE A 7 7.01 -12.31 -41.59
C ILE A 7 6.71 -10.84 -41.28
N VAL A 8 6.60 -9.97 -42.28
CA VAL A 8 6.24 -8.56 -42.10
C VAL A 8 4.85 -8.42 -41.44
N THR A 9 3.88 -9.22 -41.90
CA THR A 9 2.54 -9.20 -41.34
C THR A 9 2.56 -9.66 -39.88
N ALA A 10 3.31 -10.73 -39.56
CA ALA A 10 3.46 -11.19 -38.18
C ALA A 10 4.15 -10.15 -37.28
N PHE A 11 5.07 -9.35 -37.83
CA PHE A 11 5.72 -8.27 -37.10
C PHE A 11 4.79 -7.09 -36.86
N ARG A 12 4.00 -6.69 -37.87
CA ARG A 12 2.98 -5.66 -37.68
C ARG A 12 1.94 -6.07 -36.61
N ASP A 13 1.55 -7.33 -36.58
CA ASP A 13 0.66 -7.86 -35.58
C ASP A 13 1.29 -7.80 -34.16
N VAL A 14 2.58 -8.11 -34.06
CA VAL A 14 3.32 -8.01 -32.77
C VAL A 14 3.47 -6.55 -32.35
N ALA A 15 3.83 -5.64 -33.28
CA ALA A 15 3.94 -4.22 -33.03
C ALA A 15 2.62 -3.61 -32.56
N ALA A 16 1.52 -3.92 -33.27
CA ALA A 16 0.18 -3.46 -32.91
C ALA A 16 -0.27 -4.00 -31.55
N THR A 17 0.06 -5.25 -31.22
CA THR A 17 -0.28 -5.86 -29.94
C THR A 17 0.51 -5.25 -28.77
N LYS A 18 1.72 -4.75 -29.04
CA LYS A 18 2.65 -4.25 -28.01
C LYS A 18 2.80 -2.72 -28.02
N ASN A 19 1.99 -1.99 -28.79
CA ASN A 19 2.02 -0.53 -28.90
C ASN A 19 3.40 0.05 -29.26
N LEU A 20 4.16 -0.62 -30.11
CA LEU A 20 5.43 -0.13 -30.61
C LEU A 20 5.21 0.93 -31.71
N SER A 21 6.03 1.95 -31.75
CA SER A 21 6.06 2.91 -32.85
C SER A 21 6.61 2.29 -34.14
N ASP A 22 6.31 2.88 -35.30
CA ASP A 22 6.83 2.39 -36.57
C ASP A 22 8.36 2.45 -36.64
N GLU A 23 9.00 3.43 -36.00
CA GLU A 23 10.45 3.54 -35.89
C GLU A 23 11.05 2.42 -35.05
N GLU A 24 10.51 2.17 -33.85
CA GLU A 24 10.93 1.08 -32.98
C GLU A 24 10.76 -0.29 -33.66
N MET A 25 9.69 -0.47 -34.42
CA MET A 25 9.45 -1.69 -35.17
C MET A 25 10.49 -1.87 -36.28
N THR A 26 10.84 -0.80 -37.01
CA THR A 26 11.85 -0.82 -38.07
C THR A 26 13.21 -1.21 -37.52
N ASP A 27 13.61 -0.64 -36.38
CA ASP A 27 14.88 -0.96 -35.73
C ASP A 27 14.93 -2.40 -35.22
N LEU A 28 13.81 -2.88 -34.64
CA LEU A 28 13.67 -4.27 -34.22
C LEU A 28 13.87 -5.27 -35.38
N VAL A 29 13.27 -4.97 -36.54
CA VAL A 29 13.39 -5.83 -37.73
C VAL A 29 14.81 -5.80 -38.26
N LYS A 30 15.44 -4.63 -38.35
CA LYS A 30 16.84 -4.48 -38.75
C LYS A 30 17.77 -5.32 -37.86
N GLU A 31 17.63 -5.20 -36.54
CA GLU A 31 18.48 -5.96 -35.62
C GLU A 31 18.22 -7.48 -35.72
N GLY A 32 16.97 -7.87 -35.92
CA GLY A 32 16.63 -9.28 -36.18
C GLY A 32 17.29 -9.81 -37.46
N ILE A 33 17.22 -9.06 -38.56
CA ILE A 33 17.83 -9.45 -39.83
C ILE A 33 19.36 -9.53 -39.70
N LEU A 34 20.01 -8.56 -39.02
CA LEU A 34 21.44 -8.62 -38.71
C LEU A 34 21.81 -9.91 -37.93
N ALA A 35 21.00 -10.33 -36.97
CA ALA A 35 21.26 -11.60 -36.29
C ALA A 35 21.10 -12.82 -37.20
N GLY A 36 20.21 -12.76 -38.20
CA GLY A 36 20.07 -13.77 -39.25
C GLY A 36 21.27 -13.81 -40.18
N LEU A 37 21.76 -12.65 -40.65
CA LEU A 37 22.94 -12.51 -41.45
C LEU A 37 24.18 -13.04 -40.72
N GLY A 38 24.29 -12.77 -39.43
CA GLY A 38 25.37 -13.30 -38.58
C GLY A 38 25.43 -14.83 -38.54
N ARG A 39 24.30 -15.52 -38.79
CA ARG A 39 24.28 -17.00 -38.92
C ARG A 39 24.72 -17.51 -40.26
N ILE A 40 24.64 -16.68 -41.31
CA ILE A 40 24.99 -17.05 -42.67
C ILE A 40 26.47 -16.66 -42.97
N HIS A 41 26.80 -15.42 -42.64
CA HIS A 41 28.08 -14.80 -43.01
C HIS A 41 29.11 -14.71 -41.87
N GLY A 42 28.67 -14.91 -40.59
CA GLY A 42 29.53 -14.74 -39.42
C GLY A 42 29.09 -13.54 -38.56
N THR A 43 29.51 -13.54 -37.28
CA THR A 43 29.06 -12.54 -36.27
C THR A 43 29.62 -11.12 -36.51
N THR A 44 30.63 -10.97 -37.34
CA THR A 44 31.28 -9.70 -37.67
C THR A 44 30.68 -9.00 -38.89
N VAL A 45 29.64 -9.61 -39.51
CA VAL A 45 28.95 -9.06 -40.68
C VAL A 45 28.41 -7.66 -40.41
N GLN A 46 28.70 -6.72 -41.31
CA GLN A 46 28.13 -5.39 -41.36
C GLN A 46 27.14 -5.32 -42.52
N ALA A 47 25.95 -4.79 -42.28
CA ALA A 47 24.93 -4.67 -43.31
C ALA A 47 24.09 -3.41 -43.09
N GLU A 48 23.69 -2.81 -44.19
CA GLU A 48 22.65 -1.79 -44.24
C GLU A 48 21.33 -2.46 -44.63
N ILE A 49 20.28 -2.11 -43.90
CA ILE A 49 18.95 -2.69 -44.10
C ILE A 49 17.96 -1.56 -44.22
N ALA A 50 17.36 -1.41 -45.39
CA ALA A 50 16.26 -0.52 -45.65
C ALA A 50 14.95 -1.32 -45.70
N ILE A 51 13.87 -0.73 -45.24
CA ILE A 51 12.52 -1.30 -45.29
C ILE A 51 11.67 -0.34 -46.09
N ASP A 52 11.08 -0.82 -47.18
CA ASP A 52 10.09 -0.04 -47.93
C ASP A 52 8.76 -0.03 -47.15
N ASP A 53 8.39 1.12 -46.65
CA ASP A 53 7.15 1.29 -45.82
C ASP A 53 5.88 1.00 -46.61
N MET A 54 5.91 1.12 -47.94
CA MET A 54 4.73 0.90 -48.81
C MET A 54 4.59 -0.56 -49.19
N THR A 55 5.67 -1.24 -49.53
CA THR A 55 5.67 -2.64 -50.01
C THR A 55 5.98 -3.62 -48.90
N GLY A 56 6.68 -3.18 -47.85
CA GLY A 56 7.21 -4.03 -46.79
C GLY A 56 8.35 -4.93 -47.26
N GLU A 57 9.00 -4.62 -48.40
CA GLU A 57 10.15 -5.35 -48.89
C GLU A 57 11.41 -4.90 -48.15
N PHE A 58 12.33 -5.86 -47.95
CA PHE A 58 13.64 -5.61 -47.34
C PHE A 58 14.68 -5.44 -48.41
N ASP A 59 15.36 -4.31 -48.41
CA ASP A 59 16.59 -4.09 -49.14
C ASP A 59 17.77 -4.28 -48.19
N ILE A 60 18.49 -5.36 -48.41
CA ILE A 60 19.57 -5.81 -47.51
C ILE A 60 20.86 -5.79 -48.28
N VAL A 61 21.80 -4.98 -47.81
CA VAL A 61 23.12 -4.85 -48.41
C VAL A 61 24.20 -5.19 -47.40
N VAL A 62 24.98 -6.21 -47.64
CA VAL A 62 26.13 -6.58 -46.80
C VAL A 62 27.35 -5.79 -47.25
N LEU A 63 28.00 -5.10 -46.30
CA LEU A 63 29.18 -4.30 -46.53
C LEU A 63 30.43 -5.17 -46.33
N ARG A 64 31.24 -5.31 -47.38
CA ARG A 64 32.52 -6.04 -47.32
C ARG A 64 33.67 -5.14 -47.71
N ARG A 65 34.72 -5.14 -46.90
CA ARG A 65 35.93 -4.40 -47.22
C ARG A 65 36.78 -5.18 -48.25
N VAL A 66 37.21 -4.51 -49.29
CA VAL A 66 38.12 -5.09 -50.30
C VAL A 66 39.54 -5.17 -49.72
N VAL A 67 40.10 -6.38 -49.66
CA VAL A 67 41.42 -6.67 -49.09
C VAL A 67 42.29 -7.48 -50.06
N ALA A 68 43.62 -7.45 -49.85
CA ALA A 68 44.55 -8.27 -50.61
C ALA A 68 44.54 -9.73 -50.16
N GLU A 69 44.36 -9.98 -48.88
CA GLU A 69 44.19 -11.32 -48.26
C GLU A 69 43.00 -11.26 -47.29
N VAL A 70 42.10 -12.21 -47.38
CA VAL A 70 40.88 -12.28 -46.51
C VAL A 70 41.25 -12.94 -45.21
N GLU A 71 41.14 -12.19 -44.12
CA GLU A 71 41.23 -12.71 -42.74
C GLU A 71 39.84 -13.11 -42.17
N ASP A 72 38.83 -12.32 -42.46
CA ASP A 72 37.45 -12.57 -42.03
C ASP A 72 36.50 -12.56 -43.25
N PRO A 73 36.05 -13.74 -43.71
CA PRO A 73 35.13 -13.85 -44.83
C PRO A 73 33.76 -13.17 -44.61
N ALA A 74 33.42 -12.83 -43.37
CA ALA A 74 32.16 -12.16 -43.06
C ALA A 74 32.16 -10.68 -43.43
N SER A 75 33.29 -10.02 -43.22
CA SER A 75 33.47 -8.57 -43.37
C SER A 75 34.44 -8.18 -44.53
N GLU A 76 35.10 -9.15 -45.14
CA GLU A 76 36.13 -8.92 -46.15
C GLU A 76 35.85 -9.68 -47.45
N ILE A 77 36.33 -9.13 -48.56
CA ILE A 77 36.29 -9.74 -49.89
C ILE A 77 37.62 -9.52 -50.60
N LEU A 78 38.03 -10.52 -51.36
CA LEU A 78 39.28 -10.46 -52.10
C LEU A 78 39.18 -9.43 -53.24
N LEU A 79 40.23 -8.64 -53.46
CA LEU A 79 40.28 -7.65 -54.56
C LEU A 79 40.01 -8.26 -55.96
N GLU A 80 40.43 -9.49 -56.19
CA GLU A 80 40.16 -10.20 -57.44
C GLU A 80 38.67 -10.49 -57.62
N GLU A 81 37.96 -10.87 -56.54
CA GLU A 81 36.51 -11.13 -56.55
C GLU A 81 35.75 -9.82 -56.73
N ALA A 82 36.15 -8.75 -56.01
CA ALA A 82 35.47 -7.46 -56.06
C ALA A 82 35.53 -6.87 -57.50
N ARG A 83 36.66 -7.09 -58.21
CA ARG A 83 36.85 -6.63 -59.56
C ARG A 83 36.08 -7.40 -60.65
N TRP A 84 35.43 -8.49 -60.30
CA TRP A 84 34.49 -9.15 -61.20
C TRP A 84 33.20 -8.34 -61.39
N ASP A 85 32.79 -7.54 -60.37
CA ASP A 85 31.62 -6.68 -60.45
C ASP A 85 31.98 -5.28 -61.01
N ASP A 86 33.10 -4.69 -60.55
CA ASP A 86 33.58 -3.40 -61.02
C ASP A 86 35.12 -3.37 -60.97
N GLU A 87 35.75 -3.18 -62.14
CA GLU A 87 37.23 -3.13 -62.30
C GLU A 87 37.92 -1.96 -61.56
N THR A 88 37.13 -0.98 -61.09
CA THR A 88 37.63 0.22 -60.42
C THR A 88 37.91 0.02 -58.91
N PHE A 89 37.50 -1.10 -58.28
CA PHE A 89 37.77 -1.37 -56.86
C PHE A 89 39.26 -1.42 -56.54
N GLU A 90 39.63 -0.77 -55.45
CA GLU A 90 41.00 -0.76 -54.89
C GLU A 90 40.94 -1.37 -53.45
N VAL A 91 42.10 -1.79 -52.94
CA VAL A 91 42.23 -2.30 -51.57
C VAL A 91 41.89 -1.21 -50.56
N GLY A 92 40.94 -1.46 -49.73
CA GLY A 92 40.41 -0.54 -48.72
C GLY A 92 39.00 -0.01 -49.02
N ASP A 93 38.51 -0.21 -50.26
CA ASP A 93 37.15 0.15 -50.62
C ASP A 93 36.13 -0.74 -49.94
N VAL A 94 34.88 -0.27 -49.83
CA VAL A 94 33.76 -1.02 -49.32
C VAL A 94 32.87 -1.43 -50.48
N MET A 95 32.69 -2.74 -50.65
CA MET A 95 31.80 -3.30 -51.66
C MET A 95 30.43 -3.59 -51.03
N GLU A 96 29.36 -3.16 -51.67
CA GLU A 96 27.97 -3.41 -51.33
C GLU A 96 27.48 -4.68 -52.03
N VAL A 97 27.20 -5.72 -51.25
CA VAL A 97 26.69 -7.00 -51.76
C VAL A 97 25.22 -7.15 -51.44
N PRO A 98 24.32 -7.06 -52.42
CA PRO A 98 22.88 -7.23 -52.15
C PRO A 98 22.57 -8.66 -51.79
N VAL A 99 21.73 -8.83 -50.76
CA VAL A 99 21.29 -10.15 -50.24
C VAL A 99 19.78 -10.23 -50.23
N ASP A 100 19.23 -11.23 -50.92
CA ASP A 100 17.77 -11.45 -50.87
C ASP A 100 17.37 -12.21 -49.60
N PHE A 101 16.40 -11.67 -48.86
CA PHE A 101 15.87 -12.34 -47.69
C PHE A 101 15.32 -13.76 -47.97
N ARG A 102 14.96 -14.05 -49.22
CA ARG A 102 14.50 -15.37 -49.70
C ARG A 102 15.59 -16.43 -49.61
N ASP A 103 16.84 -16.02 -49.68
CA ASP A 103 18.01 -16.90 -49.60
C ASP A 103 18.37 -17.28 -48.16
N PHE A 104 17.72 -16.67 -47.19
CA PHE A 104 17.89 -17.04 -45.79
C PHE A 104 17.43 -18.46 -45.55
N GLY A 105 18.33 -19.33 -45.15
CA GLY A 105 18.01 -20.70 -44.72
C GLY A 105 17.11 -20.71 -43.47
N ARG A 106 16.50 -21.87 -43.20
CA ARG A 106 15.61 -22.02 -42.04
C ARG A 106 16.24 -21.55 -40.72
N ASN A 107 17.53 -21.84 -40.54
CA ASN A 107 18.25 -21.48 -39.31
C ASN A 107 18.41 -19.97 -39.14
N ALA A 108 18.65 -19.24 -40.23
CA ALA A 108 18.73 -17.78 -40.20
C ALA A 108 17.36 -17.15 -39.91
N VAL A 109 16.32 -17.60 -40.60
CA VAL A 109 14.94 -17.14 -40.31
C VAL A 109 14.52 -17.39 -38.86
N MET A 110 14.89 -18.56 -38.28
CA MET A 110 14.65 -18.84 -36.88
C MET A 110 15.45 -17.92 -35.95
N ALA A 111 16.69 -17.56 -36.31
CA ALA A 111 17.49 -16.63 -35.55
C ALA A 111 16.89 -15.21 -35.57
N VAL A 112 16.44 -14.73 -36.75
CA VAL A 112 15.71 -13.48 -36.90
C VAL A 112 14.51 -13.44 -35.93
N LYS A 113 13.65 -14.45 -36.03
CA LYS A 113 12.46 -14.56 -35.15
C LYS A 113 12.83 -14.56 -33.67
N GLN A 114 13.85 -15.34 -33.29
CA GLN A 114 14.27 -15.47 -31.91
C GLN A 114 14.83 -14.16 -31.35
N ARG A 115 15.63 -13.43 -32.18
CA ARG A 115 16.18 -12.12 -31.78
C ARG A 115 15.09 -11.08 -31.59
N ILE A 116 14.15 -10.97 -32.52
CA ILE A 116 13.01 -10.05 -32.39
C ILE A 116 12.17 -10.33 -31.14
N VAL A 117 11.82 -11.59 -30.88
CA VAL A 117 11.10 -11.97 -29.66
C VAL A 117 11.90 -11.59 -28.41
N GLN A 118 13.24 -11.70 -28.46
CA GLN A 118 14.09 -11.31 -27.34
C GLN A 118 14.08 -9.80 -27.12
N ILE A 119 14.24 -9.00 -28.18
CA ILE A 119 14.26 -7.55 -28.07
C ILE A 119 12.90 -7.00 -27.59
N VAL A 120 11.78 -7.52 -28.14
CA VAL A 120 10.45 -7.16 -27.67
C VAL A 120 10.29 -7.43 -26.16
N ARG A 121 10.79 -8.56 -25.70
CA ARG A 121 10.78 -8.88 -24.26
C ARG A 121 11.68 -7.96 -23.45
N ASP A 122 12.83 -7.59 -23.96
CA ASP A 122 13.77 -6.71 -23.26
C ASP A 122 13.19 -5.29 -23.17
N ASN A 123 12.62 -4.76 -24.26
CA ASN A 123 11.92 -3.47 -24.25
C ASN A 123 10.71 -3.45 -23.29
N GLU A 124 9.95 -4.54 -23.27
CA GLU A 124 8.82 -4.66 -22.33
C GLU A 124 9.28 -4.70 -20.86
N ARG A 125 10.41 -5.35 -20.58
CA ARG A 125 11.05 -5.35 -19.27
C ARG A 125 11.52 -3.97 -18.85
N ASP A 126 12.19 -3.26 -19.76
CA ASP A 126 12.66 -1.91 -19.49
C ASP A 126 11.50 -0.96 -19.25
N ARG A 127 10.44 -1.05 -20.05
CA ARG A 127 9.22 -0.27 -19.83
C ARG A 127 8.57 -0.54 -18.48
N ILE A 128 8.42 -1.81 -18.06
CA ILE A 128 7.87 -2.17 -16.74
C ILE A 128 8.78 -1.64 -15.64
N ARG A 129 10.11 -1.79 -15.77
CA ARG A 129 11.05 -1.26 -14.78
C ARG A 129 10.89 0.25 -14.63
N ASP A 130 10.88 0.99 -15.72
CA ASP A 130 10.83 2.46 -15.71
C ASP A 130 9.46 2.93 -15.18
N GLU A 131 8.35 2.31 -15.61
CA GLU A 131 6.99 2.59 -15.12
C GLU A 131 6.87 2.45 -13.60
N PHE A 132 7.43 1.37 -13.03
CA PHE A 132 7.25 1.08 -11.60
C PHE A 132 8.39 1.59 -10.70
N SER A 133 9.52 2.02 -11.26
CA SER A 133 10.63 2.56 -10.45
C SER A 133 10.25 3.84 -9.72
N ASP A 134 9.44 4.68 -10.35
CA ASP A 134 8.95 5.94 -9.77
C ASP A 134 7.77 5.72 -8.80
N GLU A 135 7.19 4.51 -8.80
CA GLU A 135 6.02 4.17 -7.96
C GLU A 135 6.39 3.38 -6.70
N VAL A 136 7.68 3.25 -6.42
CA VAL A 136 8.12 2.68 -5.13
C VAL A 136 7.50 3.50 -3.99
N THR A 137 6.91 2.81 -3.00
CA THR A 137 6.11 3.32 -1.88
C THR A 137 4.63 3.62 -2.19
N GLU A 138 4.19 3.52 -3.44
CA GLU A 138 2.78 3.70 -3.78
C GLU A 138 1.97 2.40 -3.57
N LEU A 139 0.67 2.58 -3.36
CA LEU A 139 -0.29 1.50 -3.15
C LEU A 139 -0.74 0.91 -4.49
N LEU A 140 -0.47 -0.37 -4.69
CA LEU A 140 -0.92 -1.11 -5.86
C LEU A 140 -2.06 -2.05 -5.52
N SER A 141 -2.97 -2.21 -6.49
CA SER A 141 -4.12 -3.12 -6.39
C SER A 141 -4.05 -4.20 -7.45
N GLY A 142 -4.43 -5.40 -7.07
CA GLY A 142 -4.43 -6.55 -7.98
C GLY A 142 -5.29 -7.69 -7.45
N GLU A 143 -5.12 -8.85 -8.07
CA GLU A 143 -5.78 -10.10 -7.73
C GLU A 143 -4.74 -11.20 -7.50
N VAL A 144 -4.94 -12.02 -6.51
CA VAL A 144 -4.06 -13.17 -6.23
C VAL A 144 -4.23 -14.23 -7.30
N GLN A 145 -3.22 -14.44 -8.13
CA GLN A 145 -3.23 -15.47 -9.15
C GLN A 145 -3.00 -16.87 -8.57
N GLN A 146 -2.02 -16.98 -7.69
CA GLN A 146 -1.67 -18.26 -7.05
C GLN A 146 -0.82 -18.06 -5.80
N THR A 147 -0.85 -19.07 -4.96
CA THR A 147 0.07 -19.18 -3.81
C THR A 147 1.11 -20.24 -4.11
N GLU A 148 2.39 -19.87 -4.19
CA GLU A 148 3.47 -20.75 -4.54
C GLU A 148 4.57 -20.72 -3.48
N ARG A 149 4.82 -21.85 -2.81
CA ARG A 149 5.87 -21.98 -1.76
C ARG A 149 5.81 -20.87 -0.70
N GLY A 150 4.60 -20.46 -0.31
CA GLY A 150 4.37 -19.42 0.69
C GLY A 150 4.47 -17.98 0.20
N LYS A 151 4.81 -17.72 -1.06
CA LYS A 151 4.68 -16.41 -1.70
C LYS A 151 3.34 -16.30 -2.41
N LEU A 152 2.76 -15.10 -2.45
CA LEU A 152 1.60 -14.78 -3.26
C LEU A 152 2.10 -14.19 -4.58
N VAL A 153 1.58 -14.71 -5.68
CA VAL A 153 1.75 -14.12 -7.01
C VAL A 153 0.51 -13.30 -7.29
N VAL A 154 0.71 -12.02 -7.60
CA VAL A 154 -0.34 -11.03 -7.77
C VAL A 154 -0.33 -10.53 -9.20
N MET A 155 -1.48 -10.52 -9.83
CA MET A 155 -1.72 -9.85 -11.10
C MET A 155 -2.23 -8.44 -10.83
N LEU A 156 -1.48 -7.44 -11.27
CA LEU A 156 -1.87 -6.05 -11.08
C LEU A 156 -3.01 -5.68 -12.02
N ASN A 157 -3.94 -4.85 -11.53
CA ASN A 157 -5.08 -4.39 -12.34
C ASN A 157 -4.63 -3.51 -13.51
N ARG A 158 -3.54 -2.75 -13.32
CA ARG A 158 -3.03 -1.79 -14.29
C ARG A 158 -2.06 -2.41 -15.31
N SER A 159 -1.24 -3.35 -14.90
CA SER A 159 -0.23 -4.00 -15.74
C SER A 159 -0.25 -5.52 -15.50
N ARG A 160 -0.90 -6.24 -16.42
CA ARG A 160 -1.02 -7.70 -16.33
C ARG A 160 0.26 -8.43 -16.70
N ASP A 161 1.16 -7.75 -17.40
CA ASP A 161 2.43 -8.31 -17.88
C ASP A 161 3.55 -8.22 -16.81
N ALA A 162 3.36 -7.41 -15.76
CA ALA A 162 4.31 -7.27 -14.67
C ALA A 162 4.16 -8.41 -13.64
N GLU A 163 5.26 -9.13 -13.35
CA GLU A 163 5.29 -10.14 -12.29
C GLU A 163 5.37 -9.46 -10.93
N ALA A 164 4.28 -9.45 -10.18
CA ALA A 164 4.22 -8.92 -8.82
C ALA A 164 4.12 -10.07 -7.80
N ILE A 165 4.92 -10.01 -6.74
CA ILE A 165 4.91 -11.01 -5.70
C ILE A 165 4.92 -10.39 -4.31
N ILE A 166 4.25 -11.04 -3.36
CA ILE A 166 4.37 -10.78 -1.93
C ILE A 166 5.09 -11.97 -1.30
N PRO A 167 6.39 -11.83 -0.97
CA PRO A 167 7.14 -12.88 -0.27
C PRO A 167 6.52 -13.18 1.10
N TRP A 168 6.73 -14.37 1.64
CA TRP A 168 6.17 -14.76 2.94
C TRP A 168 6.51 -13.77 4.08
N LYS A 169 7.72 -13.21 4.08
CA LYS A 169 8.16 -12.22 5.07
C LYS A 169 7.44 -10.87 4.96
N GLU A 170 6.87 -10.60 3.80
CA GLU A 170 6.16 -9.34 3.48
C GLU A 170 4.63 -9.51 3.59
N GLN A 171 4.15 -10.65 4.11
CA GLN A 171 2.74 -10.93 4.36
C GLN A 171 2.38 -10.68 5.82
N ASN A 172 1.12 -10.32 6.05
CA ASN A 172 0.58 -10.28 7.40
C ASN A 172 0.21 -11.72 7.83
N PRO A 173 0.75 -12.24 8.95
CA PRO A 173 0.54 -13.62 9.38
C PRO A 173 -0.92 -13.94 9.77
N ARG A 174 -1.75 -12.93 9.99
CA ARG A 174 -3.19 -13.11 10.29
C ARG A 174 -4.05 -13.21 9.06
N GLU A 175 -3.57 -12.76 7.91
CA GLU A 175 -4.32 -12.77 6.65
C GLU A 175 -4.20 -14.11 5.93
N ARG A 176 -5.24 -14.48 5.21
CA ARG A 176 -5.26 -15.67 4.36
C ARG A 176 -5.91 -15.33 3.04
N PHE A 177 -5.11 -15.33 1.99
CA PHE A 177 -5.56 -15.06 0.63
C PHE A 177 -5.69 -16.35 -0.17
N ARG A 178 -6.71 -16.41 -1.02
CA ARG A 178 -6.96 -17.48 -1.98
C ARG A 178 -6.80 -16.95 -3.39
N GLN A 179 -6.69 -17.85 -4.34
CA GLN A 179 -6.75 -17.48 -5.76
C GLN A 179 -8.06 -16.77 -6.07
N GLY A 180 -7.97 -15.63 -6.77
CA GLY A 180 -9.09 -14.77 -7.12
C GLY A 180 -9.42 -13.68 -6.10
N ASP A 181 -8.78 -13.70 -4.92
CA ASP A 181 -9.02 -12.65 -3.93
C ASP A 181 -8.39 -11.32 -4.38
N PRO A 182 -9.13 -10.20 -4.25
CA PRO A 182 -8.56 -8.88 -4.47
C PRO A 182 -7.55 -8.56 -3.36
N ILE A 183 -6.45 -7.92 -3.73
CA ILE A 183 -5.39 -7.58 -2.80
C ILE A 183 -4.82 -6.21 -3.09
N ARG A 184 -4.53 -5.45 -2.02
CA ARG A 184 -3.77 -4.21 -2.05
C ARG A 184 -2.46 -4.42 -1.32
N ALA A 185 -1.39 -3.85 -1.83
CA ALA A 185 -0.09 -3.89 -1.18
C ALA A 185 0.77 -2.71 -1.63
N VAL A 186 1.73 -2.28 -0.83
CA VAL A 186 2.67 -1.24 -1.21
C VAL A 186 3.78 -1.84 -2.06
N LEU A 187 4.19 -1.12 -3.11
CA LEU A 187 5.38 -1.48 -3.87
C LEU A 187 6.63 -1.14 -3.06
N LYS A 188 7.29 -2.16 -2.55
CA LYS A 188 8.49 -2.02 -1.72
C LYS A 188 9.74 -1.76 -2.56
N LYS A 189 9.89 -2.49 -3.65
CA LYS A 189 11.03 -2.38 -4.58
C LYS A 189 10.77 -3.10 -5.90
N VAL A 190 11.49 -2.71 -6.92
CA VAL A 190 11.60 -3.40 -8.19
C VAL A 190 12.92 -4.17 -8.20
N GLU A 191 12.89 -5.49 -8.38
CA GLU A 191 14.07 -6.35 -8.47
C GLU A 191 14.31 -6.77 -9.90
N GLU A 192 15.52 -6.63 -10.38
CA GLU A 192 15.92 -7.19 -11.67
C GLU A 192 16.24 -8.68 -11.53
N THR A 193 15.63 -9.48 -12.37
CA THR A 193 15.91 -10.90 -12.46
C THR A 193 16.26 -11.30 -13.90
N PRO A 194 16.94 -12.45 -14.11
CA PRO A 194 17.21 -12.94 -15.45
C PRO A 194 15.95 -13.13 -16.31
N LYS A 195 14.78 -13.22 -15.66
CA LYS A 195 13.48 -13.35 -16.34
C LYS A 195 12.78 -12.02 -16.60
N GLY A 196 13.30 -10.93 -16.04
CA GLY A 196 12.74 -9.58 -16.13
C GLY A 196 12.55 -8.92 -14.78
N PRO A 197 12.06 -7.67 -14.73
CA PRO A 197 11.77 -6.96 -13.51
C PRO A 197 10.67 -7.68 -12.73
N ARG A 198 10.84 -7.74 -11.43
CA ARG A 198 9.90 -8.34 -10.49
C ARG A 198 9.52 -7.32 -9.45
N LEU A 199 8.24 -7.07 -9.30
CA LEU A 199 7.71 -6.14 -8.33
C LEU A 199 7.56 -6.84 -6.98
N ILE A 200 8.29 -6.37 -5.98
CA ILE A 200 8.19 -6.90 -4.61
C ILE A 200 7.20 -6.02 -3.85
N LEU A 201 6.04 -6.61 -3.58
CA LEU A 201 4.99 -5.97 -2.82
C LEU A 201 5.06 -6.36 -1.35
N SER A 202 4.57 -5.48 -0.48
CA SER A 202 4.51 -5.72 0.96
C SER A 202 3.18 -5.31 1.56
N ARG A 203 2.67 -6.15 2.46
CA ARG A 203 1.60 -5.84 3.41
C ARG A 203 2.13 -5.77 4.86
N ALA A 204 3.37 -6.18 5.07
CA ALA A 204 4.03 -6.15 6.38
C ALA A 204 4.80 -4.85 6.64
N ASP A 205 5.19 -4.13 5.60
CA ASP A 205 5.95 -2.88 5.72
C ASP A 205 5.12 -1.75 6.35
N ALA A 206 5.78 -0.86 7.10
CA ALA A 206 5.14 0.34 7.66
C ALA A 206 4.61 1.28 6.56
N LEU A 207 5.28 1.30 5.39
CA LEU A 207 4.84 2.07 4.22
C LEU A 207 3.44 1.67 3.75
N PHE A 208 3.04 0.42 3.95
CA PHE A 208 1.67 -0.02 3.62
C PHE A 208 0.63 0.71 4.46
N VAL A 209 0.89 0.88 5.76
CA VAL A 209 0.02 1.67 6.65
C VAL A 209 -0.03 3.13 6.21
N ALA A 210 1.14 3.73 5.91
CA ALA A 210 1.22 5.11 5.42
C ALA A 210 0.43 5.31 4.12
N ALA A 211 0.55 4.37 3.16
CA ALA A 211 -0.15 4.42 1.89
C ALA A 211 -1.68 4.29 2.07
N LEU A 212 -2.14 3.46 3.02
CA LEU A 212 -3.56 3.35 3.35
C LEU A 212 -4.10 4.64 3.97
N PHE A 213 -3.38 5.25 4.89
CA PHE A 213 -3.76 6.56 5.44
C PHE A 213 -3.77 7.65 4.37
N LYS A 214 -2.79 7.67 3.46
CA LYS A 214 -2.77 8.60 2.32
C LYS A 214 -4.01 8.45 1.43
N LEU A 215 -4.52 7.22 1.28
CA LEU A 215 -5.74 6.94 0.52
C LEU A 215 -7.02 7.40 1.24
N GLU A 216 -7.11 7.16 2.56
CA GLU A 216 -8.34 7.37 3.34
C GLU A 216 -8.45 8.80 3.92
N VAL A 217 -7.33 9.52 4.05
CA VAL A 217 -7.23 10.83 4.71
C VAL A 217 -6.83 11.90 3.69
N PRO A 218 -7.78 12.72 3.21
CA PRO A 218 -7.48 13.77 2.23
C PRO A 218 -6.43 14.77 2.70
N GLU A 219 -6.38 15.08 3.98
CA GLU A 219 -5.43 16.02 4.58
C GLU A 219 -3.99 15.48 4.50
N ILE A 220 -3.80 14.15 4.56
CA ILE A 220 -2.51 13.49 4.33
C ILE A 220 -2.16 13.51 2.84
N PHE A 221 -3.13 13.20 1.98
CA PHE A 221 -2.93 13.25 0.54
C PHE A 221 -2.51 14.64 0.05
N GLN A 222 -3.08 15.69 0.64
CA GLN A 222 -2.76 17.10 0.33
C GLN A 222 -1.46 17.57 1.01
N GLY A 223 -0.85 16.77 1.89
CA GLY A 223 0.38 17.13 2.61
C GLY A 223 0.19 18.16 3.72
N ILE A 224 -1.05 18.40 4.18
CA ILE A 224 -1.36 19.25 5.32
C ILE A 224 -1.04 18.52 6.62
N VAL A 225 -1.49 17.26 6.71
CA VAL A 225 -1.14 16.34 7.79
C VAL A 225 -0.04 15.40 7.30
N GLU A 226 0.97 15.21 8.12
CA GLU A 226 2.10 14.32 7.83
C GLU A 226 2.17 13.18 8.83
N ILE A 227 2.43 11.97 8.35
CA ILE A 227 2.86 10.87 9.20
C ILE A 227 4.37 10.99 9.36
N ARG A 228 4.83 11.28 10.56
CA ARG A 228 6.25 11.47 10.88
C ARG A 228 6.95 10.14 11.12
N GLU A 229 6.35 9.27 11.92
CA GLU A 229 6.93 7.99 12.30
C GLU A 229 5.84 6.91 12.40
N ILE A 230 6.23 5.67 12.13
CA ILE A 230 5.37 4.50 12.27
C ILE A 230 6.13 3.39 12.98
N SER A 231 5.57 2.89 14.06
CA SER A 231 6.04 1.68 14.73
C SER A 231 5.00 0.59 14.62
N ARG A 232 5.34 -0.55 14.01
CA ARG A 232 4.38 -1.58 13.62
C ARG A 232 4.78 -2.97 14.09
N GLU A 233 3.85 -3.65 14.73
CA GLU A 233 3.88 -5.09 14.95
C GLU A 233 2.80 -5.73 14.08
N VAL A 234 3.23 -6.32 12.97
CA VAL A 234 2.37 -6.78 11.88
C VAL A 234 1.29 -7.75 12.38
N GLY A 235 0.03 -7.43 12.06
CA GLY A 235 -1.13 -8.18 12.50
C GLY A 235 -1.48 -7.99 13.97
N GLY A 236 -0.71 -7.23 14.74
CA GLY A 236 -0.92 -6.94 16.16
C GLY A 236 -1.44 -5.53 16.38
N ARG A 237 -0.52 -4.61 16.50
CA ARG A 237 -0.78 -3.21 16.82
C ARG A 237 0.24 -2.31 16.11
N THR A 238 -0.22 -1.15 15.70
CA THR A 238 0.61 -0.12 15.07
C THR A 238 0.40 1.20 15.78
N LYS A 239 1.48 1.94 16.02
CA LYS A 239 1.44 3.34 16.44
C LYS A 239 1.92 4.21 15.30
N ILE A 240 1.18 5.28 15.01
CA ILE A 240 1.57 6.30 14.02
C ILE A 240 1.68 7.65 14.69
N ALA A 241 2.75 8.37 14.40
CA ALA A 241 2.95 9.73 14.86
C ALA A 241 2.54 10.70 13.74
N VAL A 242 1.58 11.55 14.00
CA VAL A 242 1.01 12.48 13.03
C VAL A 242 1.25 13.93 13.45
N TYR A 243 1.50 14.78 12.47
CA TYR A 243 1.76 16.21 12.65
C TYR A 243 0.99 17.01 11.61
N SER A 244 0.42 18.13 12.00
CA SER A 244 -0.17 19.08 11.07
C SER A 244 0.74 20.28 10.83
N ARG A 245 0.87 20.69 9.58
CA ARG A 245 1.53 21.97 9.22
C ARG A 245 0.64 23.18 9.47
N ASP A 246 -0.65 22.96 9.54
CA ASP A 246 -1.65 23.98 9.83
C ASP A 246 -2.14 23.79 11.27
N GLU A 247 -1.90 24.79 12.12
CA GLU A 247 -2.29 24.76 13.54
C GLU A 247 -3.81 24.70 13.75
N SER A 248 -4.60 25.09 12.73
CA SER A 248 -6.06 25.02 12.78
C SER A 248 -6.62 23.62 12.55
N ILE A 249 -5.77 22.67 12.12
CA ILE A 249 -6.19 21.30 11.80
C ILE A 249 -5.65 20.32 12.85
N ASP A 250 -6.55 19.64 13.56
CA ASP A 250 -6.19 18.54 14.43
C ASP A 250 -5.75 17.32 13.60
N PRO A 251 -4.46 16.94 13.65
CA PRO A 251 -3.95 15.81 12.86
C PRO A 251 -4.52 14.47 13.30
N VAL A 252 -4.88 14.31 14.59
CA VAL A 252 -5.46 13.07 15.12
C VAL A 252 -6.89 12.94 14.64
N GLY A 253 -7.70 13.98 14.81
CA GLY A 253 -9.09 14.02 14.36
C GLY A 253 -9.22 13.80 12.85
N ALA A 254 -8.33 14.38 12.03
CA ALA A 254 -8.28 14.15 10.60
C ALA A 254 -8.06 12.68 10.24
N CYS A 255 -7.15 11.99 10.93
CA CYS A 255 -6.84 10.57 10.72
C CYS A 255 -7.94 9.65 11.27
N VAL A 256 -8.55 9.96 12.39
CA VAL A 256 -9.66 9.19 12.99
C VAL A 256 -10.90 9.30 12.11
N GLY A 257 -11.24 10.53 11.69
CA GLY A 257 -12.44 10.81 10.92
C GLY A 257 -13.72 10.74 11.74
N LEU A 258 -14.85 11.07 11.10
CA LEU A 258 -16.14 11.11 11.76
C LEU A 258 -16.51 9.74 12.37
N LYS A 259 -16.68 9.70 13.69
CA LYS A 259 -16.96 8.45 14.45
C LYS A 259 -15.95 7.31 14.16
N GLY A 260 -14.70 7.65 13.87
CA GLY A 260 -13.65 6.67 13.58
C GLY A 260 -13.72 6.01 12.21
N SER A 261 -14.52 6.53 11.28
CA SER A 261 -14.77 5.88 9.98
C SER A 261 -13.49 5.69 9.15
N ARG A 262 -12.58 6.68 9.14
CA ARG A 262 -11.34 6.61 8.35
C ARG A 262 -10.36 5.59 8.92
N VAL A 263 -10.08 5.67 10.23
CA VAL A 263 -9.19 4.70 10.89
C VAL A 263 -9.76 3.28 10.82
N GLN A 264 -11.09 3.11 10.92
CA GLN A 264 -11.74 1.80 10.82
C GLN A 264 -11.60 1.20 9.41
N ALA A 265 -11.62 2.00 8.35
CA ALA A 265 -11.36 1.55 6.98
C ALA A 265 -9.93 0.98 6.86
N VAL A 266 -8.94 1.69 7.42
CA VAL A 266 -7.54 1.23 7.45
C VAL A 266 -7.39 -0.05 8.29
N VAL A 267 -7.99 -0.10 9.49
CA VAL A 267 -7.99 -1.29 10.37
C VAL A 267 -8.58 -2.50 9.65
N SER A 268 -9.68 -2.31 8.93
CA SER A 268 -10.34 -3.39 8.17
C SER A 268 -9.44 -3.92 7.05
N GLU A 269 -8.75 -3.04 6.30
CA GLU A 269 -7.80 -3.45 5.26
C GLU A 269 -6.58 -4.18 5.83
N LEU A 270 -6.16 -3.84 7.06
CA LEU A 270 -5.06 -4.50 7.78
C LEU A 270 -5.46 -5.79 8.51
N GLY A 271 -6.66 -6.31 8.26
CA GLY A 271 -7.14 -7.56 8.87
C GLY A 271 -7.38 -7.45 10.38
N GLY A 272 -7.80 -6.27 10.86
CA GLY A 272 -8.12 -6.02 12.28
C GLY A 272 -6.88 -5.67 13.14
N GLU A 273 -5.79 -5.21 12.54
CA GLU A 273 -4.63 -4.67 13.24
C GLU A 273 -5.01 -3.36 13.93
N ARG A 274 -4.77 -3.25 15.24
CA ARG A 274 -5.10 -2.05 16.04
C ARG A 274 -4.16 -0.91 15.68
N ILE A 275 -4.71 0.31 15.57
CA ILE A 275 -3.93 1.51 15.25
C ILE A 275 -4.10 2.55 16.36
N ASP A 276 -2.98 2.99 16.92
CA ASP A 276 -2.91 4.13 17.84
C ASP A 276 -2.37 5.33 17.07
N ILE A 277 -3.14 6.41 17.05
CA ILE A 277 -2.76 7.66 16.40
C ILE A 277 -2.25 8.61 17.49
N VAL A 278 -0.98 9.00 17.40
CA VAL A 278 -0.28 9.80 18.39
C VAL A 278 0.08 11.17 17.78
N PRO A 279 -0.28 12.28 18.41
CA PRO A 279 0.15 13.59 17.93
C PRO A 279 1.65 13.75 18.17
N TRP A 280 2.39 13.94 17.08
CA TRP A 280 3.84 14.14 17.14
C TRP A 280 4.18 15.48 17.80
N HIS A 281 5.31 15.54 18.48
CA HIS A 281 5.81 16.77 19.09
C HIS A 281 7.33 16.84 18.97
N PRO A 282 7.92 18.03 18.73
CA PRO A 282 9.38 18.19 18.64
C PRO A 282 10.09 17.96 19.97
N ASP A 283 9.43 18.25 21.08
CA ASP A 283 9.91 17.94 22.43
C ASP A 283 9.72 16.44 22.70
N THR A 284 10.85 15.77 22.99
CA THR A 284 10.89 14.32 23.20
C THR A 284 10.10 13.88 24.43
N ASP A 285 10.06 14.69 25.50
CA ASP A 285 9.35 14.35 26.74
C ASP A 285 7.85 14.39 26.53
N VAL A 286 7.38 15.42 25.83
CA VAL A 286 5.97 15.54 25.45
C VAL A 286 5.57 14.41 24.48
N PHE A 287 6.41 14.14 23.49
CA PHE A 287 6.14 13.06 22.54
C PHE A 287 6.14 11.68 23.21
N ALA A 288 7.06 11.43 24.14
CA ALA A 288 7.11 10.18 24.89
C ALA A 288 5.86 9.94 25.74
N ARG A 289 5.40 11.00 26.41
CA ARG A 289 4.16 10.94 27.19
C ARG A 289 2.97 10.56 26.32
N ARG A 290 2.83 11.18 25.14
CA ARG A 290 1.76 10.89 24.17
C ARG A 290 1.91 9.50 23.55
N ALA A 291 3.13 9.04 23.25
CA ALA A 291 3.40 7.74 22.64
C ALA A 291 3.07 6.56 23.57
N LEU A 292 3.11 6.76 24.89
CA LEU A 292 2.74 5.75 25.89
C LEU A 292 1.23 5.63 26.10
N ALA A 293 0.41 6.49 25.47
CA ALA A 293 -1.05 6.33 25.51
C ALA A 293 -1.45 4.89 25.15
N PRO A 294 -2.51 4.35 25.79
CA PRO A 294 -3.50 5.02 26.64
C PRO A 294 -3.08 5.20 28.12
N ALA A 295 -1.88 4.80 28.53
CA ALA A 295 -1.44 4.99 29.90
C ALA A 295 -1.17 6.46 30.20
N ARG A 296 -1.55 6.91 31.40
CA ARG A 296 -1.22 8.24 31.90
C ARG A 296 0.16 8.22 32.51
N VAL A 297 1.06 9.07 31.99
CA VAL A 297 2.43 9.18 32.47
C VAL A 297 2.55 10.40 33.38
N SER A 298 2.90 10.18 34.65
CA SER A 298 3.01 11.23 35.67
C SER A 298 4.21 12.13 35.38
N LYS A 299 5.36 11.54 34.98
CA LYS A 299 6.57 12.31 34.63
C LYS A 299 7.42 11.59 33.60
N VAL A 300 8.08 12.38 32.77
CA VAL A 300 9.08 11.93 31.81
C VAL A 300 10.39 12.65 32.10
N ILE A 301 11.51 11.93 32.06
CA ILE A 301 12.85 12.45 32.21
C ILE A 301 13.67 11.88 31.06
N SER A 302 14.19 12.73 30.19
CA SER A 302 15.03 12.32 29.07
C SER A 302 16.52 12.50 29.35
N ASP A 303 17.29 11.47 29.01
CA ASP A 303 18.77 11.53 28.96
C ASP A 303 19.15 11.56 27.46
N THR A 304 19.44 12.75 26.97
CA THR A 304 19.78 12.99 25.56
C THR A 304 21.13 12.38 25.17
N GLU A 305 22.07 12.25 26.11
CA GLU A 305 23.40 11.66 25.83
C GLU A 305 23.28 10.16 25.57
N ARG A 306 22.42 9.49 26.34
CA ARG A 306 22.20 8.03 26.23
C ARG A 306 21.04 7.64 25.35
N GLN A 307 20.21 8.59 24.94
CA GLN A 307 18.95 8.36 24.24
C GLN A 307 18.02 7.41 25.03
N VAL A 308 17.88 7.68 26.33
CA VAL A 308 17.04 6.93 27.25
C VAL A 308 16.00 7.86 27.85
N ILE A 309 14.76 7.41 27.87
CA ILE A 309 13.64 8.07 28.49
C ILE A 309 13.23 7.28 29.71
N THR A 310 13.22 7.92 30.86
CA THR A 310 12.63 7.37 32.09
C THR A 310 11.23 7.92 32.24
N ALA A 311 10.23 7.05 32.13
CA ALA A 311 8.83 7.40 32.30
C ALA A 311 8.30 6.84 33.65
N ILE A 312 7.76 7.72 34.46
CA ILE A 312 7.19 7.41 35.76
C ILE A 312 5.68 7.42 35.64
N VAL A 313 5.05 6.34 36.01
CA VAL A 313 3.60 6.15 35.94
C VAL A 313 3.04 5.74 37.29
N ASP A 314 1.77 5.99 37.55
CA ASP A 314 1.10 5.48 38.73
C ASP A 314 0.98 3.96 38.69
N GLU A 315 0.91 3.32 39.85
CA GLU A 315 0.94 1.84 39.97
C GLU A 315 -0.20 1.15 39.19
N ASP A 316 -1.37 1.77 39.16
CA ASP A 316 -2.53 1.29 38.41
C ASP A 316 -2.34 1.41 36.88
N GLN A 317 -1.53 2.38 36.43
CA GLN A 317 -1.23 2.62 35.01
C GLN A 317 -0.03 1.81 34.50
N LEU A 318 0.80 1.24 35.39
CA LEU A 318 2.05 0.57 34.99
C LEU A 318 1.80 -0.61 34.05
N SER A 319 0.80 -1.44 34.34
CA SER A 319 0.43 -2.57 33.46
C SER A 319 -0.05 -2.10 32.09
N LEU A 320 -0.74 -0.98 32.01
CA LEU A 320 -1.24 -0.38 30.77
C LEU A 320 -0.09 0.23 29.97
N ALA A 321 0.83 0.93 30.64
CA ALA A 321 2.03 1.52 30.04
C ALA A 321 2.94 0.46 29.40
N ILE A 322 3.17 -0.65 30.10
CA ILE A 322 3.91 -1.81 29.57
C ILE A 322 3.14 -2.45 28.42
N GLY A 323 1.84 -2.65 28.62
CA GLY A 323 0.99 -3.37 27.69
C GLY A 323 1.22 -4.89 27.70
N ARG A 324 0.39 -5.64 27.00
CA ARG A 324 0.50 -7.10 26.90
C ARG A 324 1.86 -7.48 26.29
N ASN A 325 2.64 -8.28 26.99
CA ASN A 325 3.99 -8.71 26.58
C ASN A 325 4.95 -7.55 26.24
N GLY A 326 4.81 -6.39 26.90
CA GLY A 326 5.63 -5.22 26.64
C GLY A 326 5.35 -4.53 25.30
N GLN A 327 4.20 -4.81 24.67
CA GLN A 327 3.89 -4.31 23.34
C GLN A 327 3.78 -2.78 23.30
N ASN A 328 3.11 -2.17 24.28
CA ASN A 328 2.87 -0.73 24.26
C ASN A 328 4.20 0.05 24.41
N VAL A 329 5.02 -0.28 25.42
CA VAL A 329 6.31 0.38 25.63
C VAL A 329 7.28 0.11 24.47
N ARG A 330 7.30 -1.10 23.91
CA ARG A 330 8.16 -1.44 22.76
C ARG A 330 7.80 -0.62 21.52
N LEU A 331 6.52 -0.51 21.20
CA LEU A 331 6.04 0.30 20.08
C LEU A 331 6.31 1.79 20.31
N ALA A 332 6.11 2.29 21.54
CA ALA A 332 6.43 3.67 21.87
C ALA A 332 7.94 3.96 21.75
N SER A 333 8.78 3.07 22.26
CA SER A 333 10.25 3.17 22.14
C SER A 333 10.70 3.20 20.68
N GLN A 334 10.14 2.33 19.84
CA GLN A 334 10.44 2.31 18.40
C GLN A 334 9.93 3.56 17.68
N LEU A 335 8.74 4.07 18.06
CA LEU A 335 8.15 5.27 17.46
C LEU A 335 8.99 6.51 17.73
N ILE A 336 9.59 6.61 18.92
CA ILE A 336 10.42 7.74 19.33
C ILE A 336 11.87 7.56 18.87
N GLY A 337 12.30 6.31 18.68
CA GLY A 337 13.68 5.95 18.37
C GLY A 337 14.61 5.92 19.60
N TRP A 338 14.06 6.04 20.83
CA TRP A 338 14.81 6.04 22.09
C TRP A 338 14.36 4.87 22.98
N GLN A 339 15.25 4.41 23.85
CA GLN A 339 14.91 3.43 24.87
C GLN A 339 13.98 4.05 25.92
N ILE A 340 12.92 3.32 26.32
CA ILE A 340 12.00 3.76 27.37
C ILE A 340 12.11 2.81 28.56
N ASP A 341 12.49 3.35 29.71
CA ASP A 341 12.49 2.66 30.98
C ASP A 341 11.27 3.12 31.80
N LEU A 342 10.38 2.18 32.16
CA LEU A 342 9.16 2.44 32.89
C LEU A 342 9.35 2.11 34.37
N TYR A 343 8.92 3.02 35.24
CA TYR A 343 8.91 2.83 36.69
C TYR A 343 7.53 3.18 37.27
N GLY A 344 7.09 2.37 38.23
CA GLY A 344 5.98 2.77 39.10
C GLY A 344 6.41 3.88 40.06
N SER A 345 5.49 4.74 40.47
CA SER A 345 5.76 5.85 41.38
C SER A 345 6.40 5.40 42.70
N ARG A 346 5.99 4.23 43.25
CA ARG A 346 6.57 3.66 44.47
C ARG A 346 8.00 3.15 44.26
N GLU A 347 8.21 2.39 43.18
CA GLU A 347 9.53 1.86 42.85
C GLU A 347 10.55 3.00 42.64
N TRP A 348 10.09 4.10 42.03
CA TRP A 348 10.92 5.28 41.80
C TRP A 348 11.40 5.92 43.11
N VAL A 349 10.49 6.05 44.07
CA VAL A 349 10.80 6.60 45.43
C VAL A 349 11.74 5.66 46.21
N GLU A 350 11.52 4.34 46.15
CA GLU A 350 12.35 3.34 46.82
C GLU A 350 13.80 3.32 46.30
N LYS A 351 14.02 3.66 45.04
CA LYS A 351 15.37 3.79 44.43
C LYS A 351 16.14 5.03 44.89
N GLY A 352 15.58 5.80 45.84
CA GLY A 352 16.23 6.99 46.40
C GLY A 352 16.26 8.19 45.46
N ALA A 353 15.42 8.17 44.45
CA ALA A 353 15.25 9.29 43.54
C ALA A 353 14.52 10.44 44.24
N ASP A 354 14.87 11.67 43.91
CA ASP A 354 14.37 12.88 44.54
C ASP A 354 12.83 12.96 44.43
N VAL A 355 12.15 12.93 45.56
CA VAL A 355 10.68 12.98 45.66
C VAL A 355 10.14 14.32 45.13
N SER A 356 10.94 15.38 45.10
CA SER A 356 10.56 16.67 44.53
C SER A 356 10.25 16.57 43.01
N VAL A 357 10.78 15.55 42.36
CA VAL A 357 10.54 15.21 40.93
C VAL A 357 9.11 14.75 40.69
N LEU A 358 8.41 14.24 41.72
CA LEU A 358 7.01 13.79 41.63
C LEU A 358 5.98 14.90 41.90
N SER A 359 6.43 16.09 42.36
CA SER A 359 5.51 17.23 42.49
C SER A 359 5.05 17.66 41.11
N VAL A 360 3.84 17.31 40.80
CA VAL A 360 3.13 17.61 39.55
C VAL A 360 3.16 19.12 39.30
N SER A 361 3.80 19.52 38.23
CA SER A 361 3.42 20.79 37.59
C SER A 361 2.05 20.58 36.97
N THR A 362 1.06 21.18 37.60
CA THR A 362 -0.37 21.18 37.20
C THR A 362 -0.62 21.95 35.87
N GLU A 363 0.39 22.10 35.02
CA GLU A 363 0.30 22.95 33.83
C GLU A 363 0.11 22.19 32.50
N ASP A 364 0.12 20.85 32.54
CA ASP A 364 -0.26 20.05 31.37
C ASP A 364 -1.63 19.41 31.59
N GLN A 365 -2.64 20.23 31.82
CA GLN A 365 -4.01 19.80 31.52
C GLN A 365 -4.06 19.59 30.00
N TYR A 366 -4.38 18.35 29.60
CA TYR A 366 -4.82 18.06 28.25
C TYR A 366 -5.73 19.20 27.80
N GLU A 367 -5.41 19.87 26.71
CA GLU A 367 -6.42 20.57 25.93
C GLU A 367 -7.40 19.49 25.43
N THR A 368 -8.27 19.03 26.32
CA THR A 368 -9.51 18.46 25.88
C THR A 368 -10.18 19.58 25.12
N SER A 369 -10.23 19.45 23.80
CA SER A 369 -10.91 20.42 22.96
C SER A 369 -12.33 20.54 23.49
N ASP A 370 -12.59 21.63 24.20
CA ASP A 370 -13.92 21.93 24.71
C ASP A 370 -14.79 22.23 23.51
N PHE A 371 -15.94 21.62 23.44
CA PHE A 371 -16.87 21.85 22.33
C PHE A 371 -18.25 22.29 22.88
N PRO A 372 -18.97 23.12 22.13
CA PRO A 372 -20.24 23.64 22.57
C PRO A 372 -21.30 22.52 22.70
N LEU A 373 -22.10 22.57 23.74
CA LEU A 373 -23.21 21.59 24.00
C LEU A 373 -24.18 21.47 22.83
N SER A 374 -24.23 22.49 21.93
CA SER A 374 -25.06 22.46 20.72
C SER A 374 -24.65 21.41 19.71
N GLU A 375 -23.43 20.87 19.79
CA GLU A 375 -22.94 19.78 18.94
C GLU A 375 -23.35 18.40 19.43
N LEU A 376 -23.86 18.29 20.67
CA LEU A 376 -24.40 17.06 21.20
C LEU A 376 -25.81 16.80 20.68
N ASP A 377 -26.13 15.51 20.44
CA ASP A 377 -27.51 15.09 20.09
C ASP A 377 -28.47 15.18 21.29
N LEU A 378 -28.69 16.39 21.74
CA LEU A 378 -29.59 16.75 22.84
C LEU A 378 -30.86 17.43 22.34
N GLN A 379 -31.98 17.22 23.03
CA GLN A 379 -33.22 17.91 22.71
C GLN A 379 -33.08 19.42 22.98
N ARG A 380 -33.71 20.24 22.16
CA ARG A 380 -33.67 21.72 22.31
C ARG A 380 -34.10 22.22 23.69
N SER A 381 -35.06 21.51 24.35
CA SER A 381 -35.47 21.81 25.70
C SER A 381 -34.35 21.56 26.71
N THR A 382 -33.58 20.49 26.54
CA THR A 382 -32.43 20.13 27.37
C THR A 382 -31.30 21.12 27.24
N LEU A 383 -30.95 21.46 25.97
CA LEU A 383 -29.97 22.50 25.69
C LEU A 383 -30.38 23.87 26.26
N GLY A 384 -31.66 24.23 26.14
CA GLY A 384 -32.18 25.47 26.70
C GLY A 384 -32.10 25.54 28.22
N ALA A 385 -32.34 24.42 28.91
CA ALA A 385 -32.23 24.34 30.36
C ALA A 385 -30.77 24.43 30.84
N LEU A 386 -29.85 23.77 30.14
CA LEU A 386 -28.41 23.83 30.43
C LEU A 386 -27.85 25.26 30.19
N SER A 387 -28.19 25.86 29.07
CA SER A 387 -27.78 27.25 28.75
C SER A 387 -28.34 28.26 29.73
N ALA A 388 -29.62 28.11 30.17
CA ALA A 388 -30.22 28.96 31.20
C ALA A 388 -29.56 28.80 32.59
N ALA A 389 -28.97 27.64 32.85
CA ALA A 389 -28.17 27.38 34.05
C ALA A 389 -26.72 27.82 33.95
N GLY A 390 -26.29 28.34 32.76
CA GLY A 390 -24.94 28.87 32.53
C GLY A 390 -23.94 27.85 31.98
N TYR A 391 -24.39 26.65 31.56
CA TYR A 391 -23.54 25.63 30.95
C TYR A 391 -23.64 25.72 29.43
N GLU A 392 -22.50 26.03 28.76
CA GLU A 392 -22.43 26.21 27.30
C GLU A 392 -21.53 25.16 26.63
N THR A 393 -20.60 24.56 27.38
CA THR A 393 -19.60 23.64 26.84
C THR A 393 -19.59 22.28 27.55
N PHE A 394 -19.03 21.25 26.87
CA PHE A 394 -19.02 19.87 27.39
C PHE A 394 -18.19 19.74 28.67
N LEU A 395 -17.03 20.41 28.74
CA LEU A 395 -16.17 20.37 29.92
C LEU A 395 -16.85 20.91 31.19
N GLN A 396 -17.82 21.82 31.03
CA GLN A 396 -18.54 22.37 32.18
C GLN A 396 -19.52 21.38 32.79
N ILE A 397 -19.93 20.33 32.06
CA ILE A 397 -20.92 19.36 32.51
C ILE A 397 -20.34 17.96 32.79
N ILE A 398 -19.10 17.69 32.41
CA ILE A 398 -18.48 16.35 32.49
C ILE A 398 -18.33 15.87 33.95
N ASP A 399 -18.04 16.79 34.87
CA ASP A 399 -17.81 16.49 36.30
C ASP A 399 -19.05 16.63 37.15
N LEU A 400 -20.21 16.96 36.55
CA LEU A 400 -21.46 17.11 37.31
C LEU A 400 -22.05 15.73 37.65
N GLU A 401 -22.51 15.58 38.92
CA GLU A 401 -23.22 14.40 39.36
C GLU A 401 -24.71 14.48 39.07
N ARG A 402 -25.41 13.34 39.10
CA ARG A 402 -26.84 13.23 38.85
C ARG A 402 -27.65 14.26 39.67
N ARG A 403 -27.27 14.52 40.94
CA ARG A 403 -27.94 15.47 41.83
C ARG A 403 -27.85 16.92 41.33
N ASP A 404 -26.76 17.25 40.67
CA ASP A 404 -26.52 18.61 40.17
C ASP A 404 -27.39 18.87 38.94
N PHE A 405 -27.51 17.88 38.05
CA PHE A 405 -28.41 17.93 36.89
C PHE A 405 -29.90 18.02 37.31
N LEU A 406 -30.31 17.29 38.37
CA LEU A 406 -31.68 17.33 38.87
C LEU A 406 -32.04 18.67 39.53
N GLY A 407 -31.00 19.46 39.91
CA GLY A 407 -31.17 20.82 40.45
C GLY A 407 -31.42 21.88 39.36
N ILE A 408 -31.22 21.54 38.07
CA ILE A 408 -31.42 22.48 36.96
C ILE A 408 -32.90 22.56 36.61
N GLU A 409 -33.44 23.79 36.70
CA GLU A 409 -34.83 24.05 36.40
C GLU A 409 -35.16 23.77 34.92
N GLY A 410 -36.13 22.89 34.67
CA GLY A 410 -36.55 22.53 33.29
C GLY A 410 -35.87 21.31 32.71
N LEU A 411 -34.86 20.70 33.36
CA LEU A 411 -34.14 19.53 32.81
C LEU A 411 -34.90 18.22 33.02
N GLY A 412 -35.43 18.00 34.23
CA GLY A 412 -36.17 16.80 34.62
C GLY A 412 -35.34 15.49 34.60
N GLU A 413 -35.93 14.41 35.12
CA GLU A 413 -35.23 13.12 35.23
C GLU A 413 -34.82 12.53 33.87
N GLN A 414 -35.68 12.62 32.84
CA GLN A 414 -35.39 12.08 31.50
C GLN A 414 -34.25 12.83 30.79
N GLY A 415 -34.19 14.16 30.99
CA GLY A 415 -33.08 14.97 30.46
C GLY A 415 -31.76 14.62 31.14
N THR A 416 -31.77 14.50 32.46
CA THR A 416 -30.61 14.07 33.27
C THR A 416 -30.08 12.71 32.87
N ASP A 417 -30.94 11.69 32.73
CA ASP A 417 -30.52 10.35 32.33
C ASP A 417 -29.92 10.32 30.91
N ARG A 418 -30.43 11.14 30.02
CA ARG A 418 -29.89 11.22 28.65
C ARG A 418 -28.54 11.89 28.61
N ILE A 419 -28.32 12.98 29.38
CA ILE A 419 -27.02 13.65 29.49
C ILE A 419 -25.99 12.70 30.11
N LEU A 420 -26.30 12.03 31.22
CA LEU A 420 -25.37 11.10 31.87
C LEU A 420 -24.96 9.95 30.94
N LYS A 421 -25.89 9.38 30.17
CA LYS A 421 -25.58 8.36 29.18
C LYS A 421 -24.68 8.89 28.05
N LEU A 422 -24.88 10.14 27.66
CA LEU A 422 -24.02 10.80 26.63
C LEU A 422 -22.65 11.07 27.18
N ILE A 423 -22.52 11.57 28.41
CA ILE A 423 -21.24 11.76 29.11
C ILE A 423 -20.53 10.40 29.23
N GLU A 424 -21.20 9.37 29.69
CA GLU A 424 -20.65 8.01 29.79
C GLU A 424 -20.20 7.48 28.42
N ALA A 425 -21.01 7.64 27.37
CA ALA A 425 -20.65 7.24 26.02
C ALA A 425 -19.47 8.00 25.42
N LEU A 426 -19.25 9.26 25.78
CA LEU A 426 -18.16 10.11 25.30
C LEU A 426 -16.91 10.02 26.17
N THR A 427 -17.07 9.60 27.47
CA THR A 427 -15.96 9.48 28.41
C THR A 427 -15.47 8.04 28.58
N VAL A 428 -16.23 7.02 28.16
CA VAL A 428 -15.76 5.62 28.12
C VAL A 428 -14.75 5.49 26.99
N VAL A 429 -13.51 5.74 27.30
CA VAL A 429 -12.38 5.13 26.62
C VAL A 429 -12.54 3.62 26.84
N GLU A 430 -12.78 2.85 25.76
CA GLU A 430 -12.91 1.39 25.76
C GLU A 430 -11.83 0.73 26.63
N GLY A 431 -12.19 0.39 27.87
CA GLY A 431 -11.27 -0.22 28.83
C GLY A 431 -11.93 -1.17 29.83
N GLU A 432 -13.27 -1.32 29.84
CA GLU A 432 -13.93 -2.25 30.76
C GLU A 432 -15.05 -3.06 30.10
N ALA A 433 -14.66 -4.08 29.37
CA ALA A 433 -15.53 -5.21 29.06
C ALA A 433 -14.74 -6.51 29.20
N ALA A 434 -14.34 -6.85 30.43
CA ALA A 434 -14.00 -8.22 30.81
C ALA A 434 -13.76 -8.30 32.34
N ASN A 435 -14.79 -8.33 33.15
CA ASN A 435 -14.85 -9.17 34.34
C ASN A 435 -16.25 -9.09 34.97
N GLY A 436 -17.00 -10.14 34.81
CA GLY A 436 -18.30 -10.36 35.42
C GLY A 436 -18.72 -11.81 35.21
N GLY A 437 -17.83 -12.73 35.58
CA GLY A 437 -18.20 -14.13 35.74
C GLY A 437 -18.38 -14.44 37.19
N GLY A 438 -19.51 -15.01 37.51
CA GLY A 438 -19.59 -15.74 38.77
C GLY A 438 -20.92 -15.67 39.51
N GLU A 439 -21.52 -16.82 39.49
CA GLU A 439 -22.40 -17.40 40.51
C GLU A 439 -23.90 -17.16 40.42
N GLY A 440 -24.48 -18.30 40.19
CA GLY A 440 -25.87 -18.60 40.03
C GLY A 440 -26.72 -18.41 41.25
N THR A 441 -28.01 -18.33 40.98
CA THR A 441 -29.02 -19.04 41.75
C THR A 441 -30.24 -19.26 40.86
N GLN A 442 -30.64 -20.52 40.79
CA GLN A 442 -31.90 -21.02 40.25
C GLN A 442 -33.07 -20.45 41.03
N THR A 443 -34.13 -20.04 40.36
CA THR A 443 -35.51 -20.40 40.78
C THR A 443 -36.42 -20.36 39.55
N GLU A 444 -37.15 -21.46 39.40
CA GLU A 444 -38.27 -21.75 38.53
C GLU A 444 -39.40 -20.74 38.69
N ASP A 445 -40.13 -20.37 37.65
CA ASP A 445 -41.49 -20.79 37.37
C ASP A 445 -42.08 -20.06 36.15
N SER A 446 -42.54 -20.90 35.25
CA SER A 446 -43.75 -20.86 34.42
C SER A 446 -44.52 -19.55 34.22
N GLU A 447 -44.84 -19.17 32.98
CA GLU A 447 -46.15 -19.32 32.37
C GLU A 447 -46.19 -18.81 30.92
N GLU A 448 -46.82 -19.64 30.14
CA GLU A 448 -47.29 -19.43 28.76
C GLU A 448 -48.17 -18.18 28.62
N VAL A 449 -48.09 -17.48 27.48
CA VAL A 449 -49.27 -17.04 26.74
C VAL A 449 -48.94 -16.96 25.24
N GLN A 450 -49.67 -17.77 24.49
CA GLN A 450 -49.89 -17.77 23.07
C GLN A 450 -50.62 -16.50 22.57
N GLY A 451 -50.39 -16.18 21.32
CA GLY A 451 -51.32 -15.37 20.50
C GLY A 451 -50.63 -14.67 19.33
N ASN A 452 -50.58 -15.32 18.20
CA ASN A 452 -51.49 -15.23 17.05
C ASN A 452 -51.57 -13.78 16.49
N ALA A 453 -51.43 -13.46 15.24
CA ALA A 453 -51.89 -13.99 14.02
C ALA A 453 -51.49 -13.09 12.84
N ASN A 454 -51.18 -13.70 11.71
CA ASN A 454 -51.72 -13.44 10.35
C ASN A 454 -51.44 -12.08 9.67
N ALA A 455 -50.69 -12.09 8.59
CA ALA A 455 -51.16 -12.42 7.21
C ALA A 455 -51.67 -11.19 6.43
N VAL A 456 -51.12 -11.00 5.28
CA VAL A 456 -51.72 -10.68 3.97
C VAL A 456 -50.53 -10.69 3.00
N VAL A 457 -50.22 -11.67 2.17
CA VAL A 457 -50.83 -12.20 0.93
C VAL A 457 -51.28 -11.10 -0.04
N ASP A 458 -50.66 -11.06 -1.19
CA ASP A 458 -51.16 -11.32 -2.55
C ASP A 458 -50.19 -10.72 -3.55
N GLU A 459 -49.65 -11.57 -4.39
CA GLU A 459 -50.09 -12.02 -5.72
C GLU A 459 -49.72 -11.06 -6.86
N ILE A 460 -49.13 -11.61 -7.86
CA ILE A 460 -49.35 -11.67 -9.31
C ILE A 460 -47.97 -11.83 -9.97
N GLY A 461 -47.58 -12.75 -10.82
CA GLY A 461 -48.31 -13.66 -11.65
C GLY A 461 -47.33 -14.44 -12.50
N GLU A 462 -47.67 -15.66 -12.69
CA GLU A 462 -47.17 -16.70 -13.58
C GLU A 462 -47.29 -16.33 -15.07
N GLN A 463 -46.30 -16.76 -15.87
CA GLN A 463 -46.46 -17.35 -17.21
C GLN A 463 -45.06 -17.78 -17.66
N ALA A 464 -44.70 -19.03 -17.57
CA ALA A 464 -45.00 -20.17 -18.42
C ALA A 464 -44.57 -19.96 -19.89
N LEU A 465 -43.58 -20.72 -20.31
CA LEU A 465 -43.59 -21.59 -21.48
C LEU A 465 -42.30 -22.45 -21.48
N GLY A 466 -42.52 -23.70 -21.55
CA GLY A 466 -41.56 -24.78 -21.54
C GLY A 466 -41.10 -25.15 -22.98
N PRO A 467 -40.58 -26.38 -23.20
CA PRO A 467 -39.31 -26.64 -23.85
C PRO A 467 -39.44 -27.17 -25.27
N GLU A 468 -38.36 -27.09 -26.08
CA GLU A 468 -38.13 -27.95 -27.25
C GLU A 468 -36.63 -28.25 -27.32
N GLU A 469 -36.32 -29.40 -27.16
CA GLU A 469 -35.85 -30.60 -27.86
C GLU A 469 -35.09 -30.37 -29.18
N SER A 470 -33.88 -30.97 -29.18
CA SER A 470 -33.24 -31.92 -30.11
C SER A 470 -32.51 -31.41 -31.37
N ASP A 471 -31.34 -32.09 -31.52
CA ASP A 471 -30.64 -32.60 -32.71
C ASP A 471 -29.93 -31.60 -33.66
N ASP A 472 -28.63 -31.62 -33.66
CA ASP A 472 -27.64 -32.34 -34.49
C ASP A 472 -26.19 -32.00 -34.04
#